data_70a2cd0b219f7158be60bc60d789f3c0
#
_entry.id   70a2cd0b219f7158be60bc60d789f3c0
#
_cell.length_a   1.000
_cell.length_b   1.000
_cell.length_c   1.000
_cell.angle_alpha   90.00
_cell.angle_beta   90.00
_cell.angle_gamma   90.00
#
_symmetry.space_group_name_H-M   'P 1'
#
loop_
_entity.id
_entity.type
_entity.pdbx_description
1 polymer ?
#
loop_
_entity_poly.entity_id
_entity_poly.type
_entity_poly.pdbx_seq_one_letter_code
_entity_poly.pdbx_strand_id
1 'polypeptide(L)'
;SVADFEFYDESSNPNFLDTDNPEVPNLDKWYSYTATYTGLHNRGFHSYALAKMETDKETFLAKYAYTANYTFVFNEYSFPMKKETYYVPNSWIIDAVNLSVESKFQWIVTSSSLDAGWTHCGSIDHDPNRYNKSVRRKVESTVNGRKILQDTNNSTVDFEADATPSLKE
;
A
#
# COMPACT_ATOMS: atom_id res chain seq x y z
N SER A 1 24.02 -4.11 1.56
CA SER A 1 22.62 -3.97 1.98
C SER A 1 21.96 -5.28 1.76
N VAL A 2 21.27 -5.75 2.72
CA VAL A 2 20.58 -7.01 2.54
C VAL A 2 19.13 -6.72 2.78
N ALA A 3 18.36 -6.68 1.70
CA ALA A 3 16.92 -6.78 1.77
C ALA A 3 16.58 -8.22 2.19
N ASP A 4 15.55 -8.39 3.01
CA ASP A 4 15.08 -9.72 3.41
C ASP A 4 14.22 -10.34 2.31
N PHE A 5 13.56 -9.49 1.52
CA PHE A 5 12.74 -9.83 0.36
C PHE A 5 12.79 -8.71 -0.67
N GLU A 6 12.51 -9.04 -1.92
CA GLU A 6 12.30 -8.03 -2.95
C GLU A 6 10.96 -8.26 -3.67
N PHE A 7 10.44 -7.20 -4.24
CA PHE A 7 9.31 -7.25 -5.15
C PHE A 7 9.85 -7.22 -6.57
N TYR A 8 10.01 -8.40 -7.16
CA TYR A 8 10.40 -8.51 -8.57
C TYR A 8 9.14 -8.47 -9.45
N ASP A 9 9.05 -7.49 -10.33
CA ASP A 9 7.95 -7.35 -11.29
C ASP A 9 8.45 -7.65 -12.71
N GLU A 10 8.31 -8.91 -13.10
CA GLU A 10 8.65 -9.34 -14.46
C GLU A 10 7.74 -8.65 -15.47
N SER A 11 8.34 -7.83 -16.34
CA SER A 11 7.65 -7.12 -17.40
C SER A 11 8.24 -7.46 -18.76
N SER A 12 7.38 -7.69 -19.74
CA SER A 12 7.80 -7.82 -21.13
C SER A 12 8.07 -6.47 -21.82
N ASN A 13 7.75 -5.36 -21.16
CA ASN A 13 7.98 -4.02 -21.70
C ASN A 13 9.42 -3.56 -21.38
N PRO A 14 10.28 -3.35 -22.41
CA PRO A 14 11.68 -3.00 -22.19
C PRO A 14 11.90 -1.66 -21.47
N ASN A 15 10.88 -0.81 -21.38
CA ASN A 15 10.97 0.46 -20.63
C ASN A 15 10.65 0.30 -19.14
N PHE A 16 10.19 -0.86 -18.72
CA PHE A 16 9.80 -1.19 -17.34
C PHE A 16 10.41 -2.50 -16.88
N LEU A 17 11.61 -2.80 -17.36
CA LEU A 17 12.34 -3.97 -16.90
C LEU A 17 12.81 -3.74 -15.47
N ASP A 18 12.44 -4.66 -14.61
CA ASP A 18 13.04 -4.82 -13.31
C ASP A 18 14.17 -5.84 -13.39
N THR A 19 15.15 -5.73 -12.50
CA THR A 19 16.28 -6.66 -12.45
C THR A 19 16.15 -7.50 -11.18
N ASP A 20 15.94 -8.78 -11.37
CA ASP A 20 15.93 -9.76 -10.29
C ASP A 20 17.29 -9.83 -9.60
N ASN A 21 17.29 -9.82 -8.27
CA ASN A 21 18.47 -10.08 -7.48
C ASN A 21 18.42 -11.53 -6.97
N PRO A 22 19.16 -12.45 -7.57
CA PRO A 22 19.07 -13.88 -7.26
C PRO A 22 19.49 -14.24 -5.83
N GLU A 23 20.07 -13.29 -5.08
CA GLU A 23 20.45 -13.49 -3.67
C GLU A 23 19.35 -13.07 -2.68
N VAL A 24 18.27 -12.45 -3.17
CA VAL A 24 17.15 -11.97 -2.35
C VAL A 24 15.87 -12.70 -2.75
N PRO A 25 15.14 -13.33 -1.81
CA PRO A 25 13.89 -14.02 -2.14
C PRO A 25 12.83 -13.07 -2.68
N ASN A 26 12.20 -13.43 -3.77
CA ASN A 26 11.07 -12.71 -4.34
C ASN A 26 9.80 -12.89 -3.51
N LEU A 27 9.02 -11.82 -3.40
CA LEU A 27 7.66 -11.90 -2.86
C LEU A 27 6.75 -12.64 -3.84
N ASP A 28 5.93 -13.57 -3.33
CA ASP A 28 4.93 -14.27 -4.15
C ASP A 28 3.71 -13.40 -4.40
N LYS A 29 3.47 -13.06 -5.66
CA LYS A 29 2.29 -12.30 -6.08
C LYS A 29 1.06 -13.20 -6.15
N TRP A 30 0.10 -12.99 -5.27
CA TRP A 30 -1.14 -13.77 -5.25
C TRP A 30 -2.18 -13.24 -6.22
N TYR A 31 -2.32 -11.92 -6.32
CA TYR A 31 -3.29 -11.28 -7.18
C TYR A 31 -2.78 -9.89 -7.61
N SER A 32 -3.09 -9.50 -8.83
CA SER A 32 -2.83 -8.15 -9.32
C SER A 32 -4.08 -7.58 -9.98
N TYR A 33 -4.51 -6.42 -9.52
CA TYR A 33 -5.65 -5.69 -10.09
C TYR A 33 -5.32 -5.09 -11.46
N THR A 34 -4.10 -4.58 -11.61
CA THR A 34 -3.58 -3.99 -12.86
C THR A 34 -2.29 -4.68 -13.26
N ALA A 35 -1.98 -4.65 -14.54
CA ALA A 35 -0.96 -5.52 -15.09
C ALA A 35 0.46 -5.28 -14.58
N THR A 36 0.89 -4.06 -14.18
CA THR A 36 2.33 -3.82 -14.15
C THR A 36 2.84 -2.70 -13.24
N TYR A 37 2.05 -2.02 -12.43
CA TYR A 37 2.59 -0.90 -11.67
C TYR A 37 2.12 -0.88 -10.23
N THR A 38 3.09 -0.95 -9.33
CA THR A 38 2.86 -0.79 -7.90
C THR A 38 3.68 0.41 -7.42
N GLY A 39 3.06 1.55 -7.31
CA GLY A 39 3.70 2.77 -6.78
C GLY A 39 2.91 3.32 -5.61
N LEU A 40 3.59 4.05 -4.75
CA LEU A 40 2.92 4.85 -3.74
C LEU A 40 2.01 5.88 -4.42
N HIS A 41 0.72 5.76 -4.18
CA HIS A 41 -0.28 6.61 -4.80
C HIS A 41 -0.95 7.48 -3.75
N ASN A 42 -0.98 8.78 -3.97
CA ASN A 42 -1.44 9.76 -3.01
C ASN A 42 -2.86 10.30 -3.25
N ARG A 43 -3.72 9.49 -3.90
CA ARG A 43 -5.10 9.91 -4.23
C ARG A 43 -6.18 9.37 -3.29
N GLY A 44 -5.80 8.68 -2.23
CA GLY A 44 -6.76 8.13 -1.28
C GLY A 44 -7.42 6.81 -1.69
N PHE A 45 -6.93 6.16 -2.75
CA PHE A 45 -7.47 4.89 -3.23
C PHE A 45 -6.58 3.70 -2.90
N HIS A 46 -5.43 3.94 -2.30
CA HIS A 46 -4.45 2.91 -1.97
C HIS A 46 -4.11 2.94 -0.50
N SER A 47 -4.03 1.75 0.05
CA SER A 47 -3.50 1.52 1.38
C SER A 47 -2.50 0.38 1.30
N TYR A 48 -1.49 0.42 2.16
CA TYR A 48 -0.60 -0.70 2.38
C TYR A 48 -0.96 -1.34 3.71
N ALA A 49 -0.96 -2.64 3.73
CA ALA A 49 -1.22 -3.38 4.96
C ALA A 49 -0.21 -4.51 5.12
N LEU A 50 0.21 -4.72 6.35
CA LEU A 50 0.88 -5.93 6.76
C LEU A 50 -0.16 -6.89 7.32
N ALA A 51 -0.26 -8.07 6.74
CA ALA A 51 -1.22 -9.08 7.16
C ALA A 51 -0.52 -10.42 7.43
N LYS A 52 -1.02 -11.14 8.42
CA LYS A 52 -0.69 -12.55 8.60
C LYS A 52 -1.73 -13.37 7.89
N MET A 53 -1.37 -13.91 6.73
CA MET A 53 -2.26 -14.77 5.97
C MET A 53 -2.49 -16.08 6.72
N GLU A 54 -3.74 -16.43 6.99
CA GLU A 54 -4.12 -17.64 7.75
C GLU A 54 -4.49 -18.80 6.82
N THR A 55 -4.22 -18.67 5.52
CA THR A 55 -4.50 -19.70 4.52
C THR A 55 -3.48 -19.65 3.39
N ASP A 56 -3.44 -20.69 2.59
CA ASP A 56 -2.66 -20.73 1.36
C ASP A 56 -3.31 -19.93 0.23
N LYS A 57 -2.53 -19.67 -0.82
CA LYS A 57 -2.92 -18.89 -1.99
C LYS A 57 -4.17 -19.44 -2.69
N GLU A 58 -4.22 -20.75 -2.90
CA GLU A 58 -5.34 -21.39 -3.63
C GLU A 58 -6.65 -21.24 -2.87
N THR A 59 -6.61 -21.52 -1.58
CA THR A 59 -7.76 -21.35 -0.68
C THR A 59 -8.19 -19.89 -0.60
N PHE A 60 -7.25 -18.94 -0.52
CA PHE A 60 -7.55 -17.52 -0.52
C PHE A 60 -8.27 -17.10 -1.81
N LEU A 61 -7.73 -17.44 -2.95
CA LEU A 61 -8.31 -17.09 -4.24
C LEU A 61 -9.70 -17.74 -4.47
N ALA A 62 -9.94 -18.89 -3.87
CA ALA A 62 -11.23 -19.57 -3.96
C ALA A 62 -12.31 -19.00 -3.01
N LYS A 63 -11.94 -18.56 -1.82
CA LYS A 63 -12.91 -18.25 -0.74
C LYS A 63 -13.09 -16.75 -0.45
N TYR A 64 -12.10 -15.92 -0.76
CA TYR A 64 -12.11 -14.50 -0.39
C TYR A 64 -12.38 -13.57 -1.57
N ALA A 65 -12.82 -14.14 -2.69
CA ALA A 65 -13.30 -13.36 -3.82
C ALA A 65 -14.65 -12.70 -3.54
N TYR A 66 -14.87 -11.50 -4.01
CA TYR A 66 -16.15 -10.82 -4.00
C TYR A 66 -16.30 -9.89 -5.21
N THR A 67 -17.55 -9.53 -5.50
CA THR A 67 -17.84 -8.58 -6.56
C THR A 67 -18.01 -7.18 -5.99
N ALA A 68 -17.04 -6.31 -6.26
CA ALA A 68 -17.15 -4.89 -5.96
C ALA A 68 -18.05 -4.21 -7.01
N ASN A 69 -19.12 -3.55 -6.55
CA ASN A 69 -19.96 -2.71 -7.39
C ASN A 69 -19.58 -1.25 -7.13
N TYR A 70 -19.31 -0.49 -8.16
CA TYR A 70 -18.96 0.93 -8.05
C TYR A 70 -19.50 1.72 -9.24
N THR A 71 -19.54 3.03 -9.09
CA THR A 71 -19.93 3.94 -10.19
C THR A 71 -18.67 4.63 -10.71
N PHE A 72 -18.38 4.43 -11.97
CA PHE A 72 -17.35 5.19 -12.67
C PHE A 72 -18.01 6.45 -13.25
N VAL A 73 -17.45 7.60 -12.91
CA VAL A 73 -17.93 8.90 -13.42
C VAL A 73 -16.86 9.49 -14.34
N PHE A 74 -17.29 9.77 -15.56
CA PHE A 74 -16.44 10.42 -16.56
C PHE A 74 -17.23 11.57 -17.19
N ASN A 75 -16.74 12.80 -17.03
CA ASN A 75 -17.47 14.02 -17.32
C ASN A 75 -18.82 14.03 -16.57
N GLU A 76 -19.93 14.14 -17.29
CA GLU A 76 -21.29 14.16 -16.75
C GLU A 76 -21.96 12.77 -16.76
N TYR A 77 -21.27 11.75 -17.26
CA TYR A 77 -21.82 10.40 -17.39
C TYR A 77 -21.41 9.50 -16.22
N SER A 78 -22.37 8.73 -15.76
CA SER A 78 -22.18 7.74 -14.71
C SER A 78 -22.39 6.34 -15.25
N PHE A 79 -21.43 5.46 -14.99
CA PHE A 79 -21.43 4.07 -15.46
C PHE A 79 -21.40 3.12 -14.26
N PRO A 80 -22.46 2.30 -14.06
CA PRO A 80 -22.39 1.24 -13.07
C PRO A 80 -21.39 0.17 -13.52
N MET A 81 -20.43 -0.11 -12.68
CA MET A 81 -19.34 -1.03 -12.95
C MET A 81 -19.32 -2.17 -11.94
N LYS A 82 -18.82 -3.31 -12.37
CA LYS A 82 -18.56 -4.47 -11.52
C LYS A 82 -17.12 -4.93 -11.70
N LYS A 83 -16.48 -5.30 -10.61
CA LYS A 83 -15.15 -5.89 -10.63
C LYS A 83 -15.08 -7.04 -9.63
N GLU A 84 -14.65 -8.19 -10.09
CA GLU A 84 -14.24 -9.26 -9.18
C GLU A 84 -12.88 -8.92 -8.57
N THR A 85 -12.78 -9.05 -7.27
CA THR A 85 -11.59 -8.74 -6.50
C THR A 85 -11.58 -9.58 -5.21
N TYR A 86 -10.61 -9.33 -4.33
CA TYR A 86 -10.42 -10.10 -3.09
C TYR A 86 -10.42 -9.16 -1.89
N TYR A 87 -10.79 -9.70 -0.75
CA TYR A 87 -10.68 -9.00 0.53
C TYR A 87 -9.81 -9.77 1.50
N VAL A 88 -9.06 -9.06 2.31
CA VAL A 88 -8.32 -9.61 3.44
C VAL A 88 -9.12 -9.34 4.70
N PRO A 89 -9.50 -10.35 5.50
CA PRO A 89 -10.20 -10.13 6.77
C PRO A 89 -9.44 -9.18 7.69
N ASN A 90 -10.14 -8.24 8.33
CA ASN A 90 -9.51 -7.28 9.25
C ASN A 90 -8.75 -7.98 10.39
N SER A 91 -9.20 -9.14 10.84
CA SER A 91 -8.53 -9.93 11.88
C SER A 91 -7.13 -10.43 11.47
N TRP A 92 -6.82 -10.46 10.18
CA TRP A 92 -5.51 -10.85 9.66
C TRP A 92 -4.56 -9.66 9.52
N ILE A 93 -5.10 -8.44 9.54
CA ILE A 93 -4.31 -7.21 9.40
C ILE A 93 -3.57 -6.95 10.71
N ILE A 94 -2.26 -6.82 10.62
CA ILE A 94 -1.37 -6.47 11.72
C ILE A 94 -1.22 -4.96 11.81
N ASP A 95 -1.11 -4.31 10.66
CA ASP A 95 -0.89 -2.88 10.54
C ASP A 95 -1.35 -2.40 9.17
N ALA A 96 -1.80 -1.16 9.06
CA ALA A 96 -2.22 -0.56 7.81
C ALA A 96 -1.81 0.92 7.73
N VAL A 97 -1.57 1.39 6.51
CA VAL A 97 -1.30 2.79 6.23
C VAL A 97 -2.07 3.24 5.00
N ASN A 98 -2.86 4.29 5.16
CA ASN A 98 -3.54 4.94 4.05
C ASN A 98 -2.64 5.99 3.41
N LEU A 99 -2.58 5.98 2.09
CA LEU A 99 -1.81 6.95 1.31
C LEU A 99 -2.75 7.89 0.56
N SER A 100 -2.79 9.14 1.01
CA SER A 100 -3.63 10.16 0.39
C SER A 100 -3.23 11.55 0.83
N VAL A 101 -3.39 12.52 -0.04
CA VAL A 101 -3.51 13.94 0.36
C VAL A 101 -4.90 14.17 0.97
N GLU A 102 -5.01 15.10 1.90
CA GLU A 102 -6.23 15.35 2.68
C GLU A 102 -7.48 15.52 1.81
N SER A 103 -7.37 16.33 0.78
CA SER A 103 -8.50 16.67 -0.12
C SER A 103 -9.01 15.48 -0.97
N LYS A 104 -8.30 14.37 -0.99
CA LYS A 104 -8.62 13.19 -1.84
C LYS A 104 -8.87 11.92 -1.04
N PHE A 105 -8.70 11.98 0.28
CA PHE A 105 -8.84 10.79 1.11
C PHE A 105 -10.29 10.25 1.10
N GLN A 106 -10.40 8.95 0.96
CA GLN A 106 -11.66 8.21 1.06
C GLN A 106 -11.40 6.85 1.67
N TRP A 107 -12.24 6.43 2.64
CA TRP A 107 -12.21 5.08 3.17
C TRP A 107 -12.87 4.10 2.20
N ILE A 108 -12.12 3.66 1.21
CA ILE A 108 -12.58 2.68 0.22
C ILE A 108 -12.00 1.30 0.52
N VAL A 109 -10.69 1.24 0.80
CA VAL A 109 -9.95 -0.02 0.92
C VAL A 109 -9.68 -0.44 2.36
N THR A 110 -9.73 0.52 3.30
CA THR A 110 -9.61 0.26 4.74
C THR A 110 -10.77 0.88 5.50
N SER A 111 -10.87 0.56 6.77
CA SER A 111 -11.76 1.23 7.72
C SER A 111 -10.95 2.05 8.73
N SER A 112 -11.59 3.03 9.37
CA SER A 112 -10.98 3.83 10.44
C SER A 112 -10.59 3.01 11.68
N SER A 113 -11.04 1.77 11.79
CA SER A 113 -10.61 0.85 12.84
C SER A 113 -9.25 0.22 12.58
N LEU A 114 -8.77 0.25 11.34
CA LEU A 114 -7.44 -0.23 10.95
C LEU A 114 -6.43 0.92 10.90
N ASP A 115 -6.87 2.05 10.35
CA ASP A 115 -6.05 3.27 10.28
C ASP A 115 -6.98 4.49 10.28
N ALA A 116 -6.97 5.27 11.35
CA ALA A 116 -7.83 6.44 11.51
C ALA A 116 -7.35 7.70 10.77
N GLY A 117 -6.25 7.59 10.02
CA GLY A 117 -5.65 8.70 9.30
C GLY A 117 -5.12 8.33 7.94
N TRP A 118 -4.25 9.16 7.43
CA TRP A 118 -3.52 8.97 6.18
C TRP A 118 -2.19 9.71 6.20
N THR A 119 -1.27 9.30 5.33
CA THR A 119 0.00 9.99 5.10
C THR A 119 0.26 10.15 3.61
N HIS A 120 1.25 10.94 3.21
CA HIS A 120 1.42 11.30 1.81
C HIS A 120 2.87 11.63 1.42
N CYS A 121 3.11 11.57 0.10
CA CYS A 121 4.22 12.25 -0.56
C CYS A 121 3.64 13.34 -1.46
N GLY A 122 4.00 14.61 -1.19
CA GLY A 122 3.37 15.77 -1.80
C GLY A 122 2.07 16.17 -1.11
N SER A 123 1.71 17.45 -1.16
CA SER A 123 0.60 18.04 -0.41
C SER A 123 -0.72 18.10 -1.18
N ILE A 124 -0.67 18.04 -2.50
CA ILE A 124 -1.83 18.09 -3.39
C ILE A 124 -1.82 16.92 -4.37
N ASP A 125 -2.96 16.66 -4.99
CA ASP A 125 -3.05 15.67 -6.06
C ASP A 125 -2.09 16.02 -7.21
N HIS A 126 -1.36 15.03 -7.70
CA HIS A 126 -0.31 15.19 -8.72
C HIS A 126 0.83 16.16 -8.38
N ASP A 127 1.11 16.40 -7.11
CA ASP A 127 2.21 17.26 -6.70
C ASP A 127 3.55 16.77 -7.30
N PRO A 128 4.25 17.59 -8.09
CA PRO A 128 5.54 17.19 -8.64
C PRO A 128 6.61 16.99 -7.56
N ASN A 129 6.45 17.61 -6.38
CA ASN A 129 7.39 17.46 -5.26
C ASN A 129 7.30 16.08 -4.58
N ARG A 130 6.34 15.22 -4.94
CA ARG A 130 6.23 13.85 -4.42
C ARG A 130 7.36 12.93 -4.85
N TYR A 131 8.04 13.26 -5.96
CA TYR A 131 9.16 12.45 -6.45
C TYR A 131 10.36 12.52 -5.51
N ASN A 132 11.07 11.40 -5.36
CA ASN A 132 12.16 11.22 -4.42
C ASN A 132 11.77 11.46 -2.95
N LYS A 133 10.51 11.23 -2.63
CA LYS A 133 9.97 11.27 -1.29
C LYS A 133 9.41 9.91 -0.90
N SER A 134 9.28 9.70 0.39
CA SER A 134 8.70 8.51 1.00
C SER A 134 7.85 8.91 2.20
N VAL A 135 7.17 7.94 2.75
CA VAL A 135 6.57 8.04 4.08
C VAL A 135 7.39 7.17 5.03
N ARG A 136 7.59 7.62 6.25
CA ARG A 136 8.38 6.90 7.24
C ARG A 136 7.66 6.88 8.57
N ARG A 137 7.55 5.69 9.17
CA ARG A 137 6.98 5.56 10.51
C ARG A 137 7.91 6.22 11.55
N LYS A 138 7.35 7.04 12.40
CA LYS A 138 8.10 7.73 13.48
C LYS A 138 8.62 6.73 14.51
N VAL A 139 9.71 7.07 15.15
CA VAL A 139 10.26 6.33 16.29
C VAL A 139 9.65 6.90 17.57
N GLU A 140 8.95 6.09 18.32
CA GLU A 140 8.41 6.46 19.63
C GLU A 140 9.51 6.43 20.70
N SER A 141 10.33 5.38 20.69
CA SER A 141 11.39 5.19 21.68
C SER A 141 12.49 4.28 21.17
N THR A 142 13.56 4.17 21.95
CA THR A 142 14.64 3.20 21.70
C THR A 142 14.90 2.41 22.97
N VAL A 143 14.77 1.10 22.89
CA VAL A 143 14.99 0.18 24.03
C VAL A 143 16.09 -0.81 23.64
N ASN A 144 17.16 -0.85 24.42
CA ASN A 144 18.32 -1.72 24.19
C ASN A 144 18.89 -1.62 22.75
N GLY A 145 18.93 -0.40 22.21
CA GLY A 145 19.41 -0.15 20.84
C GLY A 145 18.41 -0.50 19.73
N ARG A 146 17.24 -1.03 20.06
CA ARG A 146 16.16 -1.30 19.10
C ARG A 146 15.17 -0.14 19.08
N LYS A 147 14.90 0.40 17.91
CA LYS A 147 13.86 1.39 17.70
C LYS A 147 12.47 0.76 17.88
N ILE A 148 11.64 1.39 18.67
CA ILE A 148 10.22 1.08 18.81
C ILE A 148 9.46 2.10 17.97
N LEU A 149 8.72 1.64 16.99
CA LEU A 149 7.99 2.50 16.08
C LEU A 149 6.66 2.93 16.72
N GLN A 150 6.27 4.18 16.47
CA GLN A 150 5.00 4.72 16.91
C GLN A 150 3.86 4.02 16.17
N ASP A 151 2.84 3.58 16.91
CA ASP A 151 1.67 2.92 16.37
C ASP A 151 0.43 3.27 17.22
N THR A 152 -0.35 4.21 16.72
CA THR A 152 -1.61 4.65 17.34
C THR A 152 -2.82 4.27 16.47
N ASN A 153 -2.62 3.48 15.42
CA ASN A 153 -3.60 3.22 14.37
C ASN A 153 -4.08 4.53 13.68
N ASN A 154 -3.18 5.48 13.52
CA ASN A 154 -3.48 6.75 12.86
C ASN A 154 -2.26 7.22 12.07
N SER A 155 -2.25 6.95 10.77
CA SER A 155 -1.11 7.28 9.90
C SER A 155 -0.77 8.76 9.86
N THR A 156 -1.71 9.67 10.11
CA THR A 156 -1.42 11.10 10.20
C THR A 156 -0.53 11.44 11.40
N VAL A 157 -0.68 10.69 12.48
CA VAL A 157 0.11 10.85 13.70
C VAL A 157 1.40 10.05 13.64
N ASP A 158 1.33 8.82 13.12
CA ASP A 158 2.38 7.82 13.23
C ASP A 158 3.47 7.95 12.17
N PHE A 159 3.18 8.62 11.06
CA PHE A 159 4.13 8.76 9.97
C PHE A 159 4.65 10.18 9.79
N GLU A 160 5.87 10.27 9.29
CA GLU A 160 6.47 11.45 8.70
C GLU A 160 6.16 11.43 7.20
N ALA A 161 5.40 12.42 6.74
CA ALA A 161 5.15 12.64 5.33
C ALA A 161 6.37 13.27 4.65
N ASP A 162 6.52 13.10 3.34
CA ASP A 162 7.60 13.67 2.54
C ASP A 162 9.02 13.35 3.05
N ALA A 163 9.18 12.26 3.76
CA ALA A 163 10.47 11.81 4.28
C ALA A 163 11.48 11.55 3.14
N THR A 164 12.75 11.72 3.44
CA THR A 164 13.82 11.27 2.54
C THR A 164 13.83 9.75 2.50
N PRO A 165 13.80 9.13 1.32
CA PRO A 165 13.86 7.67 1.21
C PRO A 165 15.11 7.10 1.86
N SER A 166 14.95 6.04 2.64
CA SER A 166 16.07 5.27 3.19
C SER A 166 15.68 3.78 3.20
N LEU A 167 16.64 2.92 2.90
CA LEU A 167 16.43 1.47 2.91
C LEU A 167 16.70 0.88 4.30
N LYS A 168 17.53 1.54 5.09
CA LYS A 168 17.92 1.08 6.43
C LYS A 168 18.48 2.25 7.22
N GLU A 169 18.03 2.42 8.42
CA GLU A 169 18.60 3.31 9.44
C GLU A 169 19.13 2.50 10.62
#